data_e4b6596d929cbacd5f6b31c4978c2a09
#
_entry.id   e4b6596d929cbacd5f6b31c4978c2a09
#
_cell.length_a   1.000
_cell.length_b   1.000
_cell.length_c   1.000
_cell.angle_alpha   90.00
_cell.angle_beta   90.00
_cell.angle_gamma   90.00
#
_symmetry.space_group_name_H-M   'P 1'
#
loop_
_entity.id
_entity.type
_entity.pdbx_description
1 polymer ?
#
loop_
_entity_poly.entity_id
_entity_poly.type
_entity_poly.pdbx_seq_one_letter_code
_entity_poly.pdbx_strand_id
1 'polypeptide(L)'
;MPIHSSVLELIGQTPIVKAQRLDTGVCELYLKLESANPGGSIKDRIGLSMIEAAEKRGDLKPGATLVEGTAGNTGLGLALVAQQKGYKLILVVPDKMSREKIFNLKAMGAEVRLTRSDVAKGHPEYYQDLAKTIAEQTPGAYFINQFGNPDNPAAHEFGTGPEILEQMGGDLDAIVFGCGSSGTMTGLSRACLLYTSDAADE
;
A
#
# COMPACT_ATOMS: atom_id res chain seq x y z
N MET A 1 -3.83 -3.23 -27.26
CA MET A 1 -3.63 -3.25 -25.79
C MET A 1 -3.13 -4.64 -25.43
N PRO A 2 -2.16 -4.77 -24.53
CA PRO A 2 -1.70 -6.08 -24.08
C PRO A 2 -2.81 -6.83 -23.35
N ILE A 3 -2.79 -8.16 -23.45
CA ILE A 3 -3.61 -9.03 -22.61
C ILE A 3 -2.79 -9.35 -21.37
N HIS A 4 -3.30 -9.01 -20.19
CA HIS A 4 -2.65 -9.30 -18.92
C HIS A 4 -3.05 -10.68 -18.40
N SER A 5 -2.12 -11.40 -17.80
CA SER A 5 -2.33 -12.73 -17.22
C SER A 5 -2.89 -12.66 -15.79
N SER A 6 -2.68 -11.55 -15.11
CA SER A 6 -3.13 -11.30 -13.74
C SER A 6 -3.56 -9.85 -13.55
N VAL A 7 -4.56 -9.64 -12.71
CA VAL A 7 -4.97 -8.30 -12.27
C VAL A 7 -3.84 -7.57 -11.51
N LEU A 8 -2.86 -8.30 -10.97
CA LEU A 8 -1.70 -7.71 -10.28
C LEU A 8 -0.80 -6.91 -11.22
N GLU A 9 -0.77 -7.25 -12.52
CA GLU A 9 -0.03 -6.51 -13.56
C GLU A 9 -0.62 -5.13 -13.86
N LEU A 10 -1.83 -4.87 -13.37
CA LEU A 10 -2.50 -3.56 -13.50
C LEU A 10 -2.21 -2.63 -12.31
N ILE A 11 -1.46 -3.09 -11.32
CA ILE A 11 -1.06 -2.27 -10.17
C ILE A 11 0.08 -1.35 -10.60
N GLY A 12 -0.10 -0.05 -10.35
CA GLY A 12 0.84 0.97 -10.82
C GLY A 12 0.50 1.48 -12.22
N GLN A 13 1.44 2.18 -12.84
CA GLN A 13 1.26 2.83 -14.13
C GLN A 13 -0.03 3.66 -14.21
N THR A 14 -0.41 4.27 -13.09
CA THR A 14 -1.62 5.06 -12.97
C THR A 14 -1.51 6.36 -13.78
N PRO A 15 -2.61 6.86 -14.38
CA PRO A 15 -2.55 8.07 -15.19
C PRO A 15 -2.34 9.33 -14.33
N ILE A 16 -1.73 10.34 -14.95
CA ILE A 16 -1.68 11.72 -14.45
C ILE A 16 -2.60 12.58 -15.32
N VAL A 17 -3.39 13.45 -14.68
CA VAL A 17 -4.33 14.37 -15.33
C VAL A 17 -4.05 15.80 -14.87
N LYS A 18 -3.90 16.72 -15.85
CA LYS A 18 -3.80 18.15 -15.55
C LYS A 18 -5.16 18.71 -15.10
N ALA A 19 -5.18 19.41 -13.98
CA ALA A 19 -6.38 20.09 -13.49
C ALA A 19 -6.62 21.37 -14.32
N GLN A 20 -7.72 21.40 -15.07
CA GLN A 20 -8.02 22.50 -16.02
C GLN A 20 -9.00 23.54 -15.48
N ARG A 21 -9.79 23.21 -14.46
CA ARG A 21 -10.90 24.03 -13.97
C ARG A 21 -10.73 24.56 -12.56
N LEU A 22 -9.58 24.30 -11.95
CA LEU A 22 -9.22 24.84 -10.64
C LEU A 22 -8.35 26.08 -10.85
N ASP A 23 -8.62 27.15 -10.12
CA ASP A 23 -7.73 28.29 -10.05
C ASP A 23 -6.53 27.89 -9.18
N THR A 24 -5.40 27.70 -9.81
CA THR A 24 -4.13 27.33 -9.18
C THR A 24 -3.12 28.48 -9.19
N GLY A 25 -3.57 29.68 -9.57
CA GLY A 25 -2.68 30.84 -9.72
C GLY A 25 -1.67 30.60 -10.84
N VAL A 26 -0.39 30.82 -10.54
CA VAL A 26 0.72 30.63 -11.50
C VAL A 26 1.20 29.19 -11.61
N CYS A 27 0.68 28.29 -10.76
CA CYS A 27 1.11 26.90 -10.71
C CYS A 27 0.29 26.01 -11.65
N GLU A 28 0.91 25.03 -12.25
CA GLU A 28 0.23 23.93 -12.92
C GLU A 28 -0.01 22.78 -11.93
N LEU A 29 -1.26 22.33 -11.80
CA LEU A 29 -1.63 21.24 -10.91
C LEU A 29 -1.90 19.96 -11.71
N TYR A 30 -1.23 18.90 -11.35
CA TYR A 30 -1.40 17.57 -11.90
C TYR A 30 -1.88 16.60 -10.83
N LEU A 31 -2.80 15.73 -11.18
CA LEU A 31 -3.43 14.73 -10.29
C LEU A 31 -3.02 13.34 -10.72
N LYS A 32 -2.24 12.65 -9.90
CA LYS A 32 -1.94 11.23 -10.09
C LYS A 32 -3.08 10.38 -9.56
N LEU A 33 -3.76 9.68 -10.46
CA LEU A 33 -5.01 8.99 -10.15
C LEU A 33 -4.76 7.59 -9.57
N GLU A 34 -4.33 7.51 -8.33
CA GLU A 34 -4.08 6.24 -7.64
C GLU A 34 -5.35 5.39 -7.42
N SER A 35 -6.53 5.99 -7.58
CA SER A 35 -7.80 5.26 -7.64
C SER A 35 -7.94 4.37 -8.89
N ALA A 36 -7.08 4.53 -9.89
CA ALA A 36 -7.03 3.67 -11.06
C ALA A 36 -6.35 2.31 -10.81
N ASN A 37 -5.69 2.13 -9.68
CA ASN A 37 -5.25 0.78 -9.27
C ASN A 37 -6.47 -0.14 -9.10
N PRO A 38 -6.34 -1.45 -9.38
CA PRO A 38 -7.47 -2.39 -9.38
C PRO A 38 -8.21 -2.54 -8.04
N GLY A 39 -7.53 -2.37 -6.91
CA GLY A 39 -8.13 -2.29 -5.56
C GLY A 39 -8.59 -0.87 -5.18
N GLY A 40 -8.43 0.10 -6.08
CA GLY A 40 -8.96 1.46 -5.96
C GLY A 40 -8.09 2.43 -5.16
N SER A 41 -6.83 2.11 -4.88
CA SER A 41 -5.96 3.03 -4.14
C SER A 41 -4.47 2.77 -4.31
N ILE A 42 -3.65 3.73 -3.88
CA ILE A 42 -2.19 3.61 -3.79
C ILE A 42 -1.73 2.42 -2.92
N LYS A 43 -2.60 1.86 -2.07
CA LYS A 43 -2.26 0.77 -1.16
C LYS A 43 -2.10 -0.59 -1.87
N ASP A 44 -2.59 -0.72 -3.08
CA ASP A 44 -2.35 -1.90 -3.90
C ASP A 44 -0.86 -2.08 -4.17
N ARG A 45 -0.15 -0.97 -4.41
CA ARG A 45 1.30 -0.96 -4.62
C ARG A 45 2.07 -1.55 -3.44
N ILE A 46 1.77 -1.09 -2.23
CA ILE A 46 2.43 -1.60 -1.03
C ILE A 46 2.00 -3.03 -0.69
N GLY A 47 0.74 -3.39 -0.97
CA GLY A 47 0.25 -4.77 -0.82
C GLY A 47 1.06 -5.73 -1.67
N LEU A 48 1.28 -5.41 -2.94
CA LEU A 48 2.09 -6.20 -3.86
C LEU A 48 3.56 -6.24 -3.42
N SER A 49 4.17 -5.08 -3.20
CA SER A 49 5.59 -4.95 -2.86
C SER A 49 5.97 -5.74 -1.59
N MET A 50 5.21 -5.58 -0.50
CA MET A 50 5.50 -6.25 0.77
C MET A 50 5.38 -7.77 0.67
N ILE A 51 4.38 -8.26 -0.06
CA ILE A 51 4.19 -9.71 -0.25
C ILE A 51 5.28 -10.29 -1.14
N GLU A 52 5.56 -9.69 -2.30
CA GLU A 52 6.57 -10.19 -3.23
C GLU A 52 7.99 -10.12 -2.65
N ALA A 53 8.30 -9.08 -1.90
CA ALA A 53 9.59 -8.99 -1.22
C ALA A 53 9.75 -10.08 -0.16
N ALA A 54 8.70 -10.39 0.60
CA ALA A 54 8.71 -11.49 1.57
C ALA A 54 8.83 -12.88 0.90
N GLU A 55 8.18 -13.09 -0.25
CA GLU A 55 8.35 -14.28 -1.08
C GLU A 55 9.81 -14.43 -1.55
N LYS A 56 10.36 -13.35 -2.09
CA LYS A 56 11.74 -13.32 -2.62
C LYS A 56 12.79 -13.61 -1.54
N ARG A 57 12.58 -13.13 -0.32
CA ARG A 57 13.46 -13.44 0.82
C ARG A 57 13.25 -14.85 1.38
N GLY A 58 12.17 -15.52 1.02
CA GLY A 58 11.79 -16.82 1.57
C GLY A 58 11.14 -16.76 2.95
N ASP A 59 10.77 -15.57 3.42
CA ASP A 59 10.06 -15.33 4.67
C ASP A 59 8.60 -15.81 4.58
N LEU A 60 8.01 -15.73 3.38
CA LEU A 60 6.64 -16.12 3.08
C LEU A 60 6.63 -17.40 2.23
N LYS A 61 5.97 -18.44 2.73
CA LYS A 61 5.82 -19.73 2.03
C LYS A 61 4.48 -19.78 1.28
N PRO A 62 4.40 -20.50 0.14
CA PRO A 62 3.14 -20.69 -0.56
C PRO A 62 2.02 -21.21 0.36
N GLY A 63 0.83 -20.65 0.26
CA GLY A 63 -0.33 -21.03 1.07
C GLY A 63 -0.30 -20.58 2.54
N ALA A 64 0.69 -19.78 2.94
CA ALA A 64 0.80 -19.23 4.28
C ALA A 64 -0.38 -18.30 4.61
N THR A 65 -0.51 -17.94 5.89
CA THR A 65 -1.49 -16.97 6.37
C THR A 65 -0.81 -15.61 6.56
N LEU A 66 -1.29 -14.59 5.87
CA LEU A 66 -0.91 -13.21 6.07
C LEU A 66 -1.74 -12.60 7.20
N VAL A 67 -1.12 -11.79 8.05
CA VAL A 67 -1.82 -11.09 9.13
C VAL A 67 -1.46 -9.61 9.10
N GLU A 68 -2.46 -8.73 9.18
CA GLU A 68 -2.24 -7.28 9.27
C GLU A 68 -3.30 -6.60 10.13
N GLY A 69 -2.88 -5.58 10.87
CA GLY A 69 -3.76 -4.68 11.59
C GLY A 69 -4.06 -3.44 10.75
N THR A 70 -5.25 -3.37 10.15
CA THR A 70 -5.59 -2.22 9.29
C THR A 70 -7.09 -1.98 9.22
N ALA A 71 -7.43 -0.70 9.19
CA ALA A 71 -8.82 -0.23 9.10
C ALA A 71 -9.20 0.25 7.68
N GLY A 72 -8.32 0.15 6.69
CA GLY A 72 -8.55 0.85 5.45
C GLY A 72 -8.03 0.16 4.18
N ASN A 73 -7.62 0.99 3.24
CA ASN A 73 -7.24 0.58 1.88
C ASN A 73 -6.07 -0.42 1.83
N THR A 74 -5.19 -0.43 2.84
CA THR A 74 -4.13 -1.45 2.93
C THR A 74 -4.72 -2.86 3.01
N GLY A 75 -5.82 -3.04 3.77
CA GLY A 75 -6.52 -4.31 3.83
C GLY A 75 -7.07 -4.76 2.48
N LEU A 76 -7.62 -3.82 1.69
CA LEU A 76 -8.11 -4.12 0.33
C LEU A 76 -6.97 -4.49 -0.62
N GLY A 77 -5.87 -3.74 -0.62
CA GLY A 77 -4.69 -4.06 -1.43
C GLY A 77 -4.09 -5.43 -1.07
N LEU A 78 -3.97 -5.72 0.23
CA LEU A 78 -3.51 -7.04 0.69
C LEU A 78 -4.47 -8.15 0.31
N ALA A 79 -5.79 -7.93 0.40
CA ALA A 79 -6.79 -8.93 0.03
C ALA A 79 -6.73 -9.25 -1.47
N LEU A 80 -6.57 -8.24 -2.33
CA LEU A 80 -6.39 -8.41 -3.76
C LEU A 80 -5.19 -9.31 -4.06
N VAL A 81 -4.02 -9.00 -3.49
CA VAL A 81 -2.79 -9.74 -3.74
C VAL A 81 -2.84 -11.14 -3.13
N ALA A 82 -3.33 -11.26 -1.89
CA ALA A 82 -3.45 -12.53 -1.19
C ALA A 82 -4.32 -13.53 -1.97
N GLN A 83 -5.47 -13.07 -2.47
CA GLN A 83 -6.36 -13.90 -3.24
C GLN A 83 -5.74 -14.39 -4.56
N GLN A 84 -5.07 -13.50 -5.28
CA GLN A 84 -4.43 -13.84 -6.55
C GLN A 84 -3.25 -14.81 -6.38
N LYS A 85 -2.53 -14.70 -5.26
CA LYS A 85 -1.35 -15.54 -4.96
C LYS A 85 -1.69 -16.80 -4.12
N GLY A 86 -2.95 -16.98 -3.73
CA GLY A 86 -3.41 -18.15 -2.96
C GLY A 86 -3.03 -18.12 -1.48
N TYR A 87 -2.86 -16.96 -0.88
CA TYR A 87 -2.62 -16.77 0.55
C TYR A 87 -3.94 -16.64 1.32
N LYS A 88 -3.96 -17.12 2.54
CA LYS A 88 -4.99 -16.77 3.52
C LYS A 88 -4.69 -15.40 4.10
N LEU A 89 -5.70 -14.61 4.43
CA LEU A 89 -5.53 -13.29 4.99
C LEU A 89 -6.40 -13.08 6.22
N ILE A 90 -5.79 -12.73 7.34
CA ILE A 90 -6.46 -12.31 8.56
C ILE A 90 -6.23 -10.80 8.73
N LEU A 91 -7.32 -10.04 8.83
CA LEU A 91 -7.27 -8.60 9.07
C LEU A 91 -7.88 -8.27 10.43
N VAL A 92 -7.09 -7.61 11.28
CA VAL A 92 -7.55 -7.08 12.57
C VAL A 92 -8.02 -5.65 12.37
N VAL A 93 -9.30 -5.42 12.59
CA VAL A 93 -9.99 -4.19 12.24
C VAL A 93 -10.67 -3.58 13.48
N PRO A 94 -10.44 -2.28 13.78
CA PRO A 94 -11.15 -1.61 14.86
C PRO A 94 -12.67 -1.58 14.64
N ASP A 95 -13.45 -1.81 15.68
CA ASP A 95 -14.92 -1.94 15.64
C ASP A 95 -15.67 -0.69 15.18
N LYS A 96 -15.02 0.49 15.25
CA LYS A 96 -15.56 1.76 14.73
C LYS A 96 -15.63 1.85 13.20
N MET A 97 -15.05 0.88 12.50
CA MET A 97 -15.05 0.89 11.03
C MET A 97 -16.44 0.65 10.46
N SER A 98 -16.72 1.29 9.32
CA SER A 98 -18.01 1.15 8.65
C SER A 98 -18.28 -0.32 8.26
N ARG A 99 -19.54 -0.73 8.37
CA ARG A 99 -19.98 -2.09 7.98
C ARG A 99 -19.67 -2.38 6.52
N GLU A 100 -19.75 -1.39 5.66
CA GLU A 100 -19.45 -1.50 4.23
C GLU A 100 -17.99 -1.90 4.00
N LYS A 101 -17.03 -1.25 4.69
CA LYS A 101 -15.60 -1.61 4.58
C LYS A 101 -15.34 -3.03 5.07
N ILE A 102 -15.93 -3.41 6.19
CA ILE A 102 -15.82 -4.78 6.73
C ILE A 102 -16.40 -5.79 5.74
N PHE A 103 -17.56 -5.48 5.15
CA PHE A 103 -18.18 -6.34 4.15
C PHE A 103 -17.29 -6.51 2.91
N ASN A 104 -16.71 -5.43 2.39
CA ASN A 104 -15.83 -5.47 1.23
C ASN A 104 -14.59 -6.34 1.48
N LEU A 105 -13.95 -6.23 2.65
CA LEU A 105 -12.82 -7.07 3.03
C LEU A 105 -13.20 -8.56 3.06
N LYS A 106 -14.35 -8.89 3.64
CA LYS A 106 -14.87 -10.27 3.67
C LYS A 106 -15.23 -10.79 2.28
N ALA A 107 -15.84 -9.95 1.44
CA ALA A 107 -16.17 -10.30 0.07
C ALA A 107 -14.94 -10.60 -0.79
N MET A 108 -13.79 -9.98 -0.46
CA MET A 108 -12.49 -10.27 -1.07
C MET A 108 -11.76 -11.46 -0.43
N GLY A 109 -12.43 -12.23 0.41
CA GLY A 109 -11.90 -13.47 0.99
C GLY A 109 -11.07 -13.30 2.26
N ALA A 110 -10.99 -12.11 2.85
CA ALA A 110 -10.28 -11.93 4.11
C ALA A 110 -11.10 -12.40 5.32
N GLU A 111 -10.45 -13.08 6.26
CA GLU A 111 -10.97 -13.27 7.61
C GLU A 111 -10.83 -11.97 8.39
N VAL A 112 -11.94 -11.36 8.79
CA VAL A 112 -11.94 -10.10 9.55
C VAL A 112 -12.21 -10.36 11.02
N ARG A 113 -11.25 -9.99 11.86
CA ARG A 113 -11.35 -10.02 13.32
C ARG A 113 -11.51 -8.59 13.84
N LEU A 114 -12.65 -8.32 14.47
CA LEU A 114 -12.92 -7.02 15.06
C LEU A 114 -12.24 -6.91 16.42
N THR A 115 -11.74 -5.71 16.71
CA THR A 115 -11.15 -5.38 18.00
C THR A 115 -11.59 -3.99 18.45
N ARG A 116 -11.30 -3.66 19.70
CA ARG A 116 -11.66 -2.38 20.30
C ARG A 116 -10.96 -1.20 19.62
N SER A 117 -11.69 -0.12 19.42
CA SER A 117 -11.17 1.15 18.88
C SER A 117 -10.88 2.20 19.95
N ASP A 118 -11.26 1.94 21.21
CA ASP A 118 -11.08 2.84 22.35
C ASP A 118 -9.81 2.58 23.15
N VAL A 119 -8.90 1.77 22.63
CA VAL A 119 -7.61 1.44 23.24
C VAL A 119 -6.44 2.01 22.43
N ALA A 120 -5.34 2.34 23.12
CA ALA A 120 -4.14 2.89 22.53
C ALA A 120 -3.06 1.80 22.28
N LYS A 121 -2.04 2.16 21.52
CA LYS A 121 -0.86 1.32 21.26
C LYS A 121 -0.23 0.85 22.57
N GLY A 122 0.11 -0.43 22.64
CA GLY A 122 0.59 -1.12 23.84
C GLY A 122 -0.50 -1.88 24.59
N HIS A 123 -1.78 -1.67 24.28
CA HIS A 123 -2.86 -2.49 24.82
C HIS A 123 -3.00 -3.78 23.99
N PRO A 124 -3.22 -4.97 24.61
CA PRO A 124 -3.32 -6.24 23.87
C PRO A 124 -4.39 -6.28 22.79
N GLU A 125 -5.46 -5.50 22.95
CA GLU A 125 -6.53 -5.38 21.97
C GLU A 125 -6.33 -4.18 21.00
N TYR A 126 -5.19 -3.47 21.06
CA TYR A 126 -4.89 -2.50 20.01
C TYR A 126 -4.65 -3.23 18.68
N TYR A 127 -5.27 -2.79 17.62
CA TYR A 127 -5.40 -3.55 16.37
C TYR A 127 -4.05 -4.02 15.79
N GLN A 128 -2.97 -3.24 15.93
CA GLN A 128 -1.63 -3.62 15.45
C GLN A 128 -0.99 -4.65 16.40
N ASP A 129 -1.11 -4.45 17.72
CA ASP A 129 -0.53 -5.34 18.71
C ASP A 129 -1.24 -6.70 18.70
N LEU A 130 -2.57 -6.69 18.54
CA LEU A 130 -3.36 -7.91 18.39
C LEU A 130 -3.03 -8.65 17.09
N ALA A 131 -2.85 -7.93 15.97
CA ALA A 131 -2.45 -8.55 14.70
C ALA A 131 -1.08 -9.23 14.81
N LYS A 132 -0.11 -8.59 15.46
CA LYS A 132 1.19 -9.18 15.74
C LYS A 132 1.06 -10.44 16.59
N THR A 133 0.30 -10.39 17.68
CA THR A 133 0.05 -11.56 18.56
C THR A 133 -0.60 -12.71 17.80
N ILE A 134 -1.59 -12.44 16.94
CA ILE A 134 -2.22 -13.45 16.10
C ILE A 134 -1.22 -14.10 15.14
N ALA A 135 -0.35 -13.32 14.53
CA ALA A 135 0.67 -13.84 13.64
C ALA A 135 1.66 -14.75 14.39
N GLU A 136 2.10 -14.34 15.58
CA GLU A 136 3.01 -15.13 16.44
C GLU A 136 2.37 -16.44 16.91
N GLN A 137 1.07 -16.46 17.15
CA GLN A 137 0.33 -17.65 17.62
C GLN A 137 -0.16 -18.56 16.48
N THR A 138 -0.10 -18.10 15.23
CA THR A 138 -0.55 -18.86 14.06
C THR A 138 0.64 -19.53 13.36
N PRO A 139 0.76 -20.86 13.36
CA PRO A 139 1.88 -21.54 12.74
C PRO A 139 2.02 -21.18 11.25
N GLY A 140 3.21 -20.74 10.85
CA GLY A 140 3.52 -20.35 9.47
C GLY A 140 2.85 -19.07 8.98
N ALA A 141 2.29 -18.25 9.88
CA ALA A 141 1.77 -16.96 9.51
C ALA A 141 2.89 -15.92 9.35
N TYR A 142 2.63 -14.93 8.49
CA TYR A 142 3.52 -13.79 8.24
C TYR A 142 2.81 -12.48 8.63
N PHE A 143 3.42 -11.74 9.54
CA PHE A 143 2.95 -10.41 9.92
C PHE A 143 3.47 -9.36 8.93
N ILE A 144 2.57 -8.73 8.19
CA ILE A 144 2.91 -7.74 7.15
C ILE A 144 3.57 -6.51 7.75
N ASN A 145 3.01 -5.97 8.86
CA ASN A 145 3.56 -4.83 9.60
C ASN A 145 3.80 -3.58 8.73
N GLN A 146 2.78 -3.08 8.05
CA GLN A 146 2.90 -1.95 7.12
C GLN A 146 3.63 -0.72 7.69
N PHE A 147 3.58 -0.51 9.02
CA PHE A 147 4.22 0.64 9.68
C PHE A 147 5.72 0.47 9.92
N GLY A 148 6.22 -0.76 9.97
CA GLY A 148 7.64 -1.07 10.18
C GLY A 148 8.30 -1.81 9.03
N ASN A 149 7.55 -2.16 7.99
CA ASN A 149 8.04 -2.94 6.87
C ASN A 149 8.78 -2.05 5.86
N PRO A 150 10.08 -2.29 5.59
CA PRO A 150 10.87 -1.49 4.65
C PRO A 150 10.38 -1.60 3.20
N ASP A 151 9.66 -2.66 2.85
CA ASP A 151 9.11 -2.87 1.51
C ASP A 151 7.90 -1.96 1.22
N ASN A 152 7.33 -1.32 2.24
CA ASN A 152 6.32 -0.28 2.06
C ASN A 152 6.92 0.97 1.40
N PRO A 153 7.92 1.66 1.97
CA PRO A 153 8.57 2.77 1.27
C PRO A 153 9.24 2.33 -0.05
N ALA A 154 9.80 1.13 -0.14
CA ALA A 154 10.41 0.61 -1.35
C ALA A 154 9.44 0.55 -2.55
N ALA A 155 8.15 0.26 -2.32
CA ALA A 155 7.12 0.31 -3.36
C ALA A 155 7.01 1.69 -4.04
N HIS A 156 7.29 2.74 -3.29
CA HIS A 156 7.21 4.11 -3.77
C HIS A 156 8.55 4.62 -4.29
N GLU A 157 9.66 4.20 -3.69
CA GLU A 157 11.02 4.54 -4.10
C GLU A 157 11.34 3.98 -5.48
N PHE A 158 11.01 2.69 -5.73
CA PHE A 158 11.33 2.00 -6.97
C PHE A 158 10.15 1.89 -7.95
N GLY A 159 8.97 2.34 -7.57
CA GLY A 159 7.76 2.31 -8.39
C GLY A 159 7.14 3.68 -8.58
N THR A 160 6.43 4.20 -7.59
CA THR A 160 5.64 5.45 -7.72
C THR A 160 6.49 6.66 -8.05
N GLY A 161 7.68 6.80 -7.45
CA GLY A 161 8.59 7.93 -7.67
C GLY A 161 9.11 7.98 -9.11
N PRO A 162 9.79 6.94 -9.60
CA PRO A 162 10.25 6.88 -10.99
C PRO A 162 9.12 7.07 -12.00
N GLU A 163 7.94 6.47 -11.73
CA GLU A 163 6.76 6.62 -12.59
C GLU A 163 6.28 8.08 -12.68
N ILE A 164 6.26 8.82 -11.56
CA ILE A 164 5.92 10.26 -11.55
C ILE A 164 6.97 11.06 -12.32
N LEU A 165 8.25 10.83 -12.06
CA LEU A 165 9.35 11.56 -12.70
C LEU A 165 9.33 11.35 -14.23
N GLU A 166 9.13 10.12 -14.68
CA GLU A 166 8.98 9.81 -16.11
C GLU A 166 7.79 10.51 -16.74
N GLN A 167 6.61 10.43 -16.10
CA GLN A 167 5.37 11.02 -16.61
C GLN A 167 5.41 12.56 -16.64
N MET A 168 6.16 13.17 -15.75
CA MET A 168 6.35 14.63 -15.67
C MET A 168 7.57 15.11 -16.47
N GLY A 169 8.35 14.20 -17.09
CA GLY A 169 9.56 14.55 -17.83
C GLY A 169 10.65 15.19 -16.96
N GLY A 170 10.65 14.89 -15.66
CA GLY A 170 11.57 15.49 -14.68
C GLY A 170 11.21 16.92 -14.23
N ASP A 171 10.22 17.55 -14.86
CA ASP A 171 9.80 18.92 -14.52
C ASP A 171 8.75 18.89 -13.40
N LEU A 172 9.25 18.97 -12.14
CA LEU A 172 8.42 18.81 -10.95
C LEU A 172 8.96 19.65 -9.78
N ASP A 173 8.25 20.70 -9.40
CA ASP A 173 8.63 21.56 -8.27
C ASP A 173 8.21 21.01 -6.92
N ALA A 174 7.04 20.36 -6.84
CA ALA A 174 6.48 19.87 -5.58
C ALA A 174 5.53 18.67 -5.77
N ILE A 175 5.52 17.78 -4.78
CA ILE A 175 4.55 16.68 -4.67
C ILE A 175 3.76 16.86 -3.39
N VAL A 176 2.41 16.80 -3.48
CA VAL A 176 1.51 16.87 -2.32
C VAL A 176 0.76 15.55 -2.19
N PHE A 177 0.80 14.95 -1.02
CA PHE A 177 0.14 13.67 -0.73
C PHE A 177 -0.26 13.55 0.74
N GLY A 178 -1.18 12.62 1.03
CA GLY A 178 -1.59 12.29 2.41
C GLY A 178 -0.55 11.43 3.12
N CYS A 179 -0.26 11.73 4.38
CA CYS A 179 0.65 10.96 5.22
C CYS A 179 -0.12 10.04 6.17
N GLY A 180 0.12 8.73 6.09
CA GLY A 180 -0.41 7.71 7.00
C GLY A 180 0.71 6.88 7.62
N SER A 181 1.16 5.81 6.98
CA SER A 181 2.30 4.99 7.41
C SER A 181 3.67 5.63 7.11
N SER A 182 3.70 6.81 6.51
CA SER A 182 4.89 7.51 6.01
C SER A 182 5.63 6.79 4.86
N GLY A 183 5.17 5.64 4.40
CA GLY A 183 5.82 4.89 3.31
C GLY A 183 5.90 5.68 2.01
N THR A 184 4.81 6.32 1.59
CA THR A 184 4.78 7.17 0.39
C THR A 184 5.77 8.34 0.51
N MET A 185 5.76 9.04 1.65
CA MET A 185 6.68 10.15 1.90
C MET A 185 8.14 9.70 1.80
N THR A 186 8.49 8.65 2.53
CA THR A 186 9.86 8.12 2.56
C THR A 186 10.33 7.67 1.17
N GLY A 187 9.49 6.90 0.47
CA GLY A 187 9.85 6.37 -0.86
C GLY A 187 9.98 7.47 -1.92
N LEU A 188 9.03 8.40 -1.98
CA LEU A 188 9.09 9.51 -2.93
C LEU A 188 10.26 10.45 -2.64
N SER A 189 10.53 10.76 -1.35
CA SER A 189 11.69 11.60 -0.99
C SER A 189 13.00 10.95 -1.43
N ARG A 190 13.16 9.64 -1.28
CA ARG A 190 14.36 8.92 -1.71
C ARG A 190 14.49 8.94 -3.23
N ALA A 191 13.42 8.64 -3.96
CA ALA A 191 13.41 8.69 -5.42
C ALA A 191 13.78 10.08 -5.95
N CYS A 192 13.21 11.15 -5.40
CA CYS A 192 13.49 12.52 -5.81
C CYS A 192 14.93 12.94 -5.45
N LEU A 193 15.45 12.55 -4.27
CA LEU A 193 16.83 12.86 -3.88
C LEU A 193 17.86 12.18 -4.79
N LEU A 194 17.64 10.93 -5.18
CA LEU A 194 18.50 10.25 -6.14
C LEU A 194 18.50 10.97 -7.48
N TYR A 195 17.33 11.37 -7.97
CA TYR A 195 17.23 12.08 -9.25
C TYR A 195 17.92 13.46 -9.23
N THR A 196 17.83 14.20 -8.12
CA THR A 196 18.45 15.53 -8.00
C THR A 196 19.95 15.46 -7.75
N SER A 197 20.48 14.42 -7.10
CA SER A 197 21.93 14.25 -6.89
C SER A 197 22.66 13.90 -8.19
N ASP A 198 22.08 13.08 -9.02
CA ASP A 198 22.67 12.71 -10.32
C ASP A 198 22.71 13.90 -11.31
N ALA A 199 21.75 14.84 -11.19
CA ALA A 199 21.71 16.06 -12.00
C ALA A 199 22.70 17.16 -11.54
N ALA A 200 23.27 17.04 -10.33
CA ALA A 200 24.25 18.00 -9.82
C ALA A 200 25.71 17.64 -10.16
N ASP A 201 25.94 16.42 -10.66
CA ASP A 201 27.29 15.94 -11.04
C ASP A 201 27.56 16.02 -12.57
N GLU A 202 26.61 16.54 -13.38
CA GLU A 202 26.78 16.88 -14.80
C GLU A 202 27.00 18.41 -14.98
#